data_6cdf416c569febd879c4a1f3d8f38483
#
_entry.id   6cdf416c569febd879c4a1f3d8f38483
#
_cell.length_a   1.000
_cell.length_b   1.000
_cell.length_c   1.000
_cell.angle_alpha   90.00
_cell.angle_beta   90.00
_cell.angle_gamma   90.00
#
_symmetry.space_group_name_H-M   'P 1'
#
loop_
_entity.id
_entity.type
_entity.pdbx_description
1 polymer ?
#
loop_
_entity_poly.entity_id
_entity_poly.type
_entity_poly.pdbx_seq_one_letter_code
_entity_poly.pdbx_strand_id
1 'polypeptide(L)'
;MDGGPLRFLQADDLASLRAEAVRAKEEGVAALMVGPGPLGDPFVLLAGLNDAVPGLTLAARVVLGEDRRHPTLLAREATSLDLVDGGRTVLCFGRPFGEGLDEAIEICRAMWRDGTATNEGPVYPVVDALNRPGPAGAGSPLIALDMTGPGARDEAGGRAALADMVVVRDEAGDGAAWRLERV
;
A
#
# COMPACT_ATOMS: atom_id res chain seq x y z
N MET A 1 2.50 -14.33 -0.37
CA MET A 1 1.14 -13.72 -0.41
C MET A 1 0.62 -13.88 -1.82
N ASP A 2 -0.48 -14.58 -1.98
CA ASP A 2 -1.14 -14.76 -3.28
C ASP A 2 -2.17 -13.64 -3.45
N GLY A 3 -2.38 -13.19 -4.68
CA GLY A 3 -3.39 -12.19 -4.98
C GLY A 3 -4.82 -12.68 -4.70
N GLY A 4 -5.79 -11.79 -4.66
CA GLY A 4 -7.18 -12.14 -4.40
C GLY A 4 -8.13 -10.93 -4.37
N PRO A 5 -9.40 -11.17 -4.01
CA PRO A 5 -10.38 -10.10 -3.88
C PRO A 5 -9.93 -9.05 -2.87
N LEU A 6 -10.05 -7.79 -3.24
CA LEU A 6 -9.68 -6.62 -2.43
C LEU A 6 -10.92 -5.77 -2.17
N ARG A 7 -11.09 -5.28 -0.94
CA ARG A 7 -12.07 -4.24 -0.62
C ARG A 7 -11.36 -2.92 -0.36
N PHE A 8 -11.70 -1.89 -1.12
CA PHE A 8 -11.31 -0.52 -0.81
C PHE A 8 -12.32 0.06 0.18
N LEU A 9 -11.84 0.39 1.38
CA LEU A 9 -12.68 0.90 2.47
C LEU A 9 -12.79 2.42 2.39
N GLN A 10 -14.04 2.91 2.47
CA GLN A 10 -14.37 4.32 2.59
C GLN A 10 -15.51 4.47 3.58
N ALA A 11 -15.36 5.30 4.58
CA ALA A 11 -16.38 5.56 5.57
C ALA A 11 -16.25 6.99 6.12
N ASP A 12 -17.34 7.49 6.70
CA ASP A 12 -17.37 8.84 7.27
C ASP A 12 -16.92 8.87 8.75
N ASP A 13 -16.86 7.70 9.39
CA ASP A 13 -16.42 7.56 10.78
C ASP A 13 -15.74 6.19 11.02
N LEU A 14 -15.01 6.10 12.16
CA LEU A 14 -14.24 4.91 12.51
C LEU A 14 -15.10 3.67 12.80
N ALA A 15 -16.30 3.85 13.34
CA ALA A 15 -17.19 2.74 13.65
C ALA A 15 -17.72 2.10 12.35
N SER A 16 -18.10 2.92 11.40
CA SER A 16 -18.53 2.50 10.05
C SER A 16 -17.39 1.83 9.29
N LEU A 17 -16.17 2.39 9.36
CA LEU A 17 -14.98 1.80 8.76
C LEU A 17 -14.71 0.40 9.30
N ARG A 18 -14.78 0.23 10.63
CA ARG A 18 -14.60 -1.06 11.28
C ARG A 18 -15.70 -2.07 10.91
N ALA A 19 -16.94 -1.63 10.87
CA ALA A 19 -18.06 -2.49 10.49
C ALA A 19 -17.95 -2.96 9.04
N GLU A 20 -17.52 -2.09 8.12
CA GLU A 20 -17.28 -2.45 6.74
C GLU A 20 -16.10 -3.43 6.59
N ALA A 21 -15.01 -3.24 7.33
CA ALA A 21 -13.87 -4.15 7.33
C ALA A 21 -14.27 -5.57 7.79
N VAL A 22 -15.05 -5.68 8.87
CA VAL A 22 -15.54 -6.97 9.37
C VAL A 22 -16.43 -7.65 8.35
N ARG A 23 -17.37 -6.92 7.74
CA ARG A 23 -18.24 -7.45 6.68
C ARG A 23 -17.45 -7.93 5.48
N ALA A 24 -16.48 -7.15 5.01
CA ALA A 24 -15.61 -7.54 3.91
C ALA A 24 -14.87 -8.86 4.19
N LYS A 25 -14.39 -9.04 5.43
CA LYS A 25 -13.79 -10.31 5.86
C LYS A 25 -14.79 -11.48 5.81
N GLU A 26 -16.02 -11.28 6.29
CA GLU A 26 -17.08 -12.29 6.24
C GLU A 26 -17.45 -12.65 4.80
N GLU A 27 -17.37 -11.71 3.88
CA GLU A 27 -17.56 -11.91 2.43
C GLU A 27 -16.38 -12.61 1.75
N GLY A 28 -15.29 -12.88 2.48
CA GLY A 28 -14.14 -13.66 2.00
C GLY A 28 -13.14 -12.88 1.15
N VAL A 29 -13.03 -11.56 1.32
CA VAL A 29 -11.95 -10.81 0.67
C VAL A 29 -10.58 -11.23 1.23
N ALA A 30 -9.55 -11.16 0.39
CA ALA A 30 -8.18 -11.49 0.76
C ALA A 30 -7.42 -10.27 1.33
N ALA A 31 -7.85 -9.07 0.96
CA ALA A 31 -7.18 -7.83 1.34
C ALA A 31 -8.15 -6.68 1.59
N LEU A 32 -7.75 -5.78 2.48
CA LEU A 32 -8.39 -4.48 2.70
C LEU A 32 -7.44 -3.37 2.28
N MET A 33 -7.95 -2.35 1.60
CA MET A 33 -7.20 -1.15 1.25
C MET A 33 -7.86 0.09 1.83
N VAL A 34 -7.05 0.94 2.46
CA VAL A 34 -7.44 2.28 2.89
C VAL A 34 -6.54 3.29 2.18
N GLY A 35 -7.14 4.35 1.67
CA GLY A 35 -6.44 5.46 1.02
C GLY A 35 -6.55 6.76 1.80
N PRO A 36 -5.97 7.85 1.25
CA PRO A 36 -6.13 9.17 1.81
C PRO A 36 -7.60 9.55 1.96
N GLY A 37 -7.95 10.13 3.10
CA GLY A 37 -9.33 10.51 3.38
C GLY A 37 -9.45 11.34 4.66
N PRO A 38 -10.68 11.78 5.00
CA PRO A 38 -10.91 12.67 6.13
C PRO A 38 -10.72 12.00 7.49
N LEU A 39 -10.77 10.67 7.58
CA LEU A 39 -10.64 9.94 8.83
C LEU A 39 -9.22 9.89 9.38
N GLY A 40 -8.22 10.11 8.56
CA GLY A 40 -6.84 10.14 8.99
C GLY A 40 -5.89 9.35 8.11
N ASP A 41 -4.75 9.03 8.69
CA ASP A 41 -3.68 8.32 8.00
C ASP A 41 -4.02 6.85 7.73
N PRO A 42 -3.83 6.33 6.49
CA PRO A 42 -4.18 4.96 6.14
C PRO A 42 -3.44 3.90 6.95
N PHE A 43 -2.18 4.11 7.32
CA PHE A 43 -1.42 3.15 8.13
C PHE A 43 -1.98 3.05 9.54
N VAL A 44 -2.35 4.18 10.14
CA VAL A 44 -2.95 4.23 11.48
C VAL A 44 -4.33 3.57 11.48
N LEU A 45 -5.15 3.85 10.47
CA LEU A 45 -6.48 3.26 10.33
C LEU A 45 -6.40 1.74 10.18
N LEU A 46 -5.50 1.25 9.30
CA LEU A 46 -5.30 -0.19 9.09
C LEU A 46 -4.76 -0.89 10.34
N ALA A 47 -3.82 -0.28 11.05
CA ALA A 47 -3.33 -0.82 12.33
C ALA A 47 -4.46 -0.96 13.36
N GLY A 48 -5.37 0.03 13.42
CA GLY A 48 -6.56 0.00 14.28
C GLY A 48 -7.61 -1.04 13.88
N LEU A 49 -7.58 -1.52 12.63
CA LEU A 49 -8.48 -2.56 12.14
C LEU A 49 -7.92 -3.98 12.33
N ASN A 50 -6.62 -4.15 12.51
CA ASN A 50 -5.94 -5.46 12.47
C ASN A 50 -6.58 -6.50 13.39
N ASP A 51 -6.95 -6.14 14.62
CA ASP A 51 -7.58 -7.06 15.57
C ASP A 51 -8.99 -7.52 15.13
N ALA A 52 -9.69 -6.69 14.37
CA ALA A 52 -11.02 -7.01 13.85
C ALA A 52 -10.97 -7.93 12.64
N VAL A 53 -9.88 -7.87 11.88
CA VAL A 53 -9.74 -8.58 10.60
C VAL A 53 -8.46 -9.41 10.52
N PRO A 54 -8.18 -10.27 11.53
CA PRO A 54 -6.95 -11.03 11.57
C PRO A 54 -6.80 -11.91 10.33
N GLY A 55 -5.58 -11.93 9.79
CA GLY A 55 -5.23 -12.75 8.63
C GLY A 55 -5.44 -12.10 7.27
N LEU A 56 -6.10 -10.94 7.18
CA LEU A 56 -6.21 -10.21 5.93
C LEU A 56 -4.91 -9.46 5.60
N THR A 57 -4.65 -9.29 4.32
CA THR A 57 -3.64 -8.35 3.83
C THR A 57 -4.12 -6.93 4.04
N LEU A 58 -3.25 -6.07 4.57
CA LEU A 58 -3.55 -4.67 4.82
C LEU A 58 -2.79 -3.77 3.83
N ALA A 59 -3.50 -3.11 2.93
CA ALA A 59 -2.94 -2.26 1.89
C ALA A 59 -3.14 -0.77 2.20
N ALA A 60 -2.05 -0.06 2.49
CA ALA A 60 -2.07 1.39 2.64
C ALA A 60 -1.85 2.05 1.27
N ARG A 61 -2.87 2.75 0.77
CA ARG A 61 -2.78 3.49 -0.49
C ARG A 61 -2.30 4.91 -0.22
N VAL A 62 -1.28 5.34 -0.95
CA VAL A 62 -0.74 6.71 -0.91
C VAL A 62 -0.64 7.27 -2.33
N VAL A 63 -0.74 8.58 -2.49
CA VAL A 63 -0.58 9.28 -3.77
C VAL A 63 0.57 10.26 -3.62
N LEU A 64 1.71 9.98 -4.26
CA LEU A 64 2.97 10.71 -4.04
C LEU A 64 2.85 12.22 -4.27
N GLY A 65 2.07 12.65 -5.27
CA GLY A 65 1.88 14.07 -5.54
C GLY A 65 1.01 14.82 -4.51
N GLU A 66 0.17 14.10 -3.78
CA GLU A 66 -0.74 14.63 -2.75
C GLU A 66 -0.20 14.41 -1.35
N ASP A 67 0.44 13.27 -1.14
CA ASP A 67 1.09 12.89 0.11
C ASP A 67 2.48 13.55 0.17
N ARG A 68 2.65 14.50 1.06
CA ARG A 68 3.90 15.25 1.19
C ARG A 68 4.98 14.50 1.98
N ARG A 69 4.71 13.27 2.40
CA ARG A 69 5.69 12.45 3.11
C ARG A 69 6.82 12.03 2.18
N HIS A 70 8.03 12.12 2.69
CA HIS A 70 9.18 11.55 2.00
C HIS A 70 9.08 10.00 1.98
N PRO A 71 9.51 9.29 0.92
CA PRO A 71 9.45 7.83 0.84
C PRO A 71 10.07 7.08 2.02
N THR A 72 11.08 7.65 2.68
CA THR A 72 11.66 7.07 3.90
C THR A 72 10.67 7.01 5.06
N LEU A 73 9.77 7.99 5.17
CA LEU A 73 8.71 7.97 6.17
C LEU A 73 7.66 6.91 5.80
N LEU A 74 7.24 6.84 4.54
CA LEU A 74 6.32 5.81 4.06
C LEU A 74 6.87 4.40 4.31
N ALA A 75 8.17 4.18 4.06
CA ALA A 75 8.83 2.91 4.34
C ALA A 75 8.79 2.54 5.82
N ARG A 76 9.00 3.50 6.73
CA ARG A 76 8.92 3.27 8.19
C ARG A 76 7.51 3.00 8.67
N GLU A 77 6.53 3.73 8.15
CA GLU A 77 5.11 3.53 8.47
C GLU A 77 4.63 2.15 7.99
N ALA A 78 5.00 1.77 6.76
CA ALA A 78 4.73 0.43 6.24
C ALA A 78 5.41 -0.66 7.09
N THR A 79 6.66 -0.45 7.53
CA THR A 79 7.34 -1.37 8.46
C THR A 79 6.59 -1.49 9.79
N SER A 80 6.10 -0.37 10.32
CA SER A 80 5.35 -0.36 11.60
C SER A 80 4.05 -1.14 11.49
N LEU A 81 3.31 -0.97 10.39
CA LEU A 81 2.11 -1.74 10.11
C LEU A 81 2.43 -3.22 9.91
N ASP A 82 3.51 -3.53 9.18
CA ASP A 82 3.97 -4.89 8.91
C ASP A 82 4.31 -5.68 10.19
N LEU A 83 4.91 -5.01 11.16
CA LEU A 83 5.17 -5.59 12.49
C LEU A 83 3.88 -5.87 13.26
N VAL A 84 2.86 -5.03 13.13
CA VAL A 84 1.56 -5.18 13.80
C VAL A 84 0.73 -6.29 13.15
N ASP A 85 0.73 -6.38 11.82
CA ASP A 85 -0.08 -7.37 11.11
C ASP A 85 0.63 -8.71 10.86
N GLY A 86 1.92 -8.81 11.21
CA GLY A 86 2.70 -10.03 11.09
C GLY A 86 3.15 -10.36 9.66
N GLY A 87 3.52 -9.34 8.89
CA GLY A 87 4.14 -9.50 7.57
C GLY A 87 3.14 -9.59 6.40
N ARG A 88 2.01 -8.91 6.49
CA ARG A 88 0.96 -8.91 5.45
C ARG A 88 0.68 -7.51 4.88
N THR A 89 1.56 -6.56 5.13
CA THR A 89 1.42 -5.17 4.68
C THR A 89 1.75 -5.02 3.20
N VAL A 90 0.94 -4.21 2.52
CA VAL A 90 1.18 -3.71 1.17
C VAL A 90 1.20 -2.18 1.19
N LEU A 91 2.27 -1.58 0.67
CA LEU A 91 2.32 -0.17 0.32
C LEU A 91 1.85 -0.01 -1.12
N CYS A 92 0.69 0.60 -1.34
CA CYS A 92 0.11 0.80 -2.65
C CYS A 92 0.30 2.25 -3.10
N PHE A 93 1.04 2.47 -4.18
CA PHE A 93 1.13 3.78 -4.81
C PHE A 93 -0.07 3.99 -5.73
N GLY A 94 -0.87 4.99 -5.38
CA GLY A 94 -2.05 5.43 -6.13
C GLY A 94 -1.71 6.48 -7.17
N ARG A 95 -2.61 6.61 -8.15
CA ARG A 95 -2.49 7.61 -9.21
C ARG A 95 -2.93 9.01 -8.75
N PRO A 96 -2.40 10.09 -9.36
CA PRO A 96 -1.30 10.07 -10.33
C PRO A 96 0.02 9.63 -9.70
N PHE A 97 0.83 8.85 -10.44
CA PHE A 97 2.06 8.27 -9.89
C PHE A 97 3.16 9.30 -9.59
N GLY A 98 3.15 10.45 -10.26
CA GLY A 98 4.17 11.48 -10.09
C GLY A 98 5.55 11.12 -10.66
N GLU A 99 6.46 12.09 -10.66
CA GLU A 99 7.79 11.92 -11.25
C GLU A 99 8.72 11.06 -10.38
N GLY A 100 8.57 11.09 -9.07
CA GLY A 100 9.46 10.40 -8.14
C GLY A 100 9.09 8.95 -7.80
N LEU A 101 8.18 8.30 -8.55
CA LEU A 101 7.73 6.93 -8.22
C LEU A 101 8.88 5.93 -8.17
N ASP A 102 9.77 5.95 -9.15
CA ASP A 102 10.89 5.02 -9.25
C ASP A 102 11.83 5.17 -8.05
N GLU A 103 12.20 6.42 -7.72
CA GLU A 103 13.01 6.73 -6.54
C GLU A 103 12.31 6.30 -5.23
N ALA A 104 11.00 6.54 -5.14
CA ALA A 104 10.23 6.17 -3.95
C ALA A 104 10.22 4.65 -3.72
N ILE A 105 10.04 3.88 -4.79
CA ILE A 105 10.08 2.41 -4.74
C ILE A 105 11.48 1.93 -4.31
N GLU A 106 12.54 2.48 -4.92
CA GLU A 106 13.92 2.09 -4.61
C GLU A 106 14.30 2.42 -3.16
N ILE A 107 13.92 3.61 -2.68
CA ILE A 107 14.15 4.01 -1.27
C ILE A 107 13.43 3.05 -0.32
N CYS A 108 12.15 2.76 -0.54
CA CYS A 108 11.39 1.83 0.30
C CYS A 108 12.06 0.46 0.34
N ARG A 109 12.40 -0.10 -0.82
CA ARG A 109 13.05 -1.41 -0.91
C ARG A 109 14.41 -1.45 -0.23
N ALA A 110 15.25 -0.41 -0.40
CA ALA A 110 16.53 -0.32 0.28
C ALA A 110 16.36 -0.30 1.80
N MET A 111 15.41 0.50 2.31
CA MET A 111 15.12 0.58 3.73
C MET A 111 14.65 -0.76 4.32
N TRP A 112 13.86 -1.52 3.58
CA TRP A 112 13.36 -2.82 4.04
C TRP A 112 14.41 -3.93 3.96
N ARG A 113 15.21 -3.93 2.90
CA ARG A 113 16.27 -4.94 2.69
C ARG A 113 17.51 -4.71 3.53
N ASP A 114 18.00 -3.45 3.55
CA ASP A 114 19.32 -3.11 4.08
C ASP A 114 19.21 -2.38 5.43
N GLY A 115 18.01 -2.00 5.85
CA GLY A 115 17.76 -1.21 7.05
C GLY A 115 18.19 0.26 6.90
N THR A 116 18.63 0.67 5.73
CA THR A 116 19.06 2.04 5.40
C THR A 116 18.86 2.33 3.92
N ALA A 117 18.74 3.62 3.56
CA ALA A 117 18.71 4.07 2.18
C ALA A 117 19.51 5.34 1.97
N THR A 118 20.23 5.39 0.86
CA THR A 118 20.83 6.60 0.28
C THR A 118 20.33 6.70 -1.16
N ASN A 119 19.84 7.86 -1.56
CA ASN A 119 19.38 8.16 -2.91
C ASN A 119 19.86 9.54 -3.34
N GLU A 120 20.54 9.63 -4.46
CA GLU A 120 21.05 10.87 -5.03
C GLU A 120 20.14 11.41 -6.16
N GLY A 121 18.95 10.81 -6.32
CA GLY A 121 17.99 11.21 -7.33
C GLY A 121 17.43 12.61 -7.11
N PRO A 122 16.90 13.25 -8.17
CA PRO A 122 16.51 14.65 -8.14
C PRO A 122 15.22 14.92 -7.36
N VAL A 123 14.38 13.91 -7.11
CA VAL A 123 13.06 14.10 -6.50
C VAL A 123 13.11 13.84 -5.00
N TYR A 124 13.74 12.76 -4.57
CA TYR A 124 13.82 12.36 -3.16
C TYR A 124 15.27 12.12 -2.69
N PRO A 125 16.15 13.15 -2.72
CA PRO A 125 17.51 12.97 -2.22
C PRO A 125 17.52 12.66 -0.73
N VAL A 126 18.30 11.65 -0.34
CA VAL A 126 18.44 11.24 1.06
C VAL A 126 19.77 10.55 1.29
N VAL A 127 20.34 10.72 2.47
CA VAL A 127 21.60 10.09 2.88
C VAL A 127 21.39 9.35 4.20
N ASP A 128 21.76 8.07 4.22
CA ASP A 128 21.78 7.20 5.41
C ASP A 128 20.47 7.21 6.22
N ALA A 129 19.32 7.27 5.55
CA ALA A 129 18.03 7.14 6.23
C ALA A 129 17.89 5.74 6.85
N LEU A 130 17.49 5.69 8.13
CA LEU A 130 17.42 4.43 8.89
C LEU A 130 15.99 3.89 8.98
N ASN A 131 15.86 2.57 8.83
CA ASN A 131 14.63 1.81 9.10
C ASN A 131 14.88 0.77 10.21
N ARG A 132 14.68 1.17 11.45
CA ARG A 132 14.82 0.28 12.61
C ARG A 132 13.62 0.46 13.55
N PRO A 133 12.99 -0.66 13.99
CA PRO A 133 13.27 -2.04 13.58
C PRO A 133 13.04 -2.26 12.09
N GLY A 134 13.53 -3.36 11.54
CA GLY A 134 13.21 -3.81 10.18
C GLY A 134 11.83 -4.46 10.10
N PRO A 135 11.37 -4.86 8.90
CA PRO A 135 10.09 -5.54 8.69
C PRO A 135 9.96 -6.86 9.46
N ALA A 136 8.72 -7.35 9.61
CA ALA A 136 8.41 -8.56 10.36
C ALA A 136 9.00 -9.84 9.73
N GLY A 137 9.17 -9.86 8.41
CA GLY A 137 9.68 -11.02 7.69
C GLY A 137 10.45 -10.67 6.42
N ALA A 138 11.20 -11.65 5.91
CA ALA A 138 11.87 -11.48 4.63
C ALA A 138 10.84 -11.39 3.48
N GLY A 139 10.94 -10.35 2.67
CA GLY A 139 10.06 -10.13 1.52
C GLY A 139 8.78 -9.36 1.81
N SER A 140 8.70 -8.70 2.97
CA SER A 140 7.61 -7.76 3.30
C SER A 140 8.19 -6.44 3.81
N PRO A 141 7.48 -5.29 3.76
CA PRO A 141 6.20 -5.09 3.04
C PRO A 141 6.32 -5.29 1.54
N LEU A 142 5.19 -5.53 0.86
CA LEU A 142 5.12 -5.58 -0.59
C LEU A 142 4.77 -4.19 -1.16
N ILE A 143 5.17 -3.96 -2.41
CA ILE A 143 4.80 -2.76 -3.16
C ILE A 143 3.73 -3.11 -4.19
N ALA A 144 2.64 -2.34 -4.23
CA ALA A 144 1.63 -2.40 -5.28
C ALA A 144 1.50 -1.08 -6.03
N LEU A 145 1.08 -1.15 -7.29
CA LEU A 145 0.64 0.00 -8.07
C LEU A 145 -0.87 -0.08 -8.33
N ASP A 146 -1.56 1.03 -8.15
CA ASP A 146 -2.98 1.16 -8.46
C ASP A 146 -3.17 1.35 -9.97
N MET A 147 -3.49 0.26 -10.65
CA MET A 147 -3.69 0.21 -12.10
C MET A 147 -5.16 0.40 -12.49
N THR A 148 -5.97 0.97 -11.60
CA THR A 148 -7.40 1.19 -11.86
C THR A 148 -7.67 2.47 -12.63
N GLY A 149 -8.72 2.43 -13.44
CA GLY A 149 -9.17 3.56 -14.24
C GLY A 149 -8.45 3.72 -15.60
N PRO A 150 -9.01 4.56 -16.47
CA PRO A 150 -8.51 4.73 -17.83
C PRO A 150 -7.08 5.29 -17.85
N GLY A 151 -6.26 4.78 -18.77
CA GLY A 151 -4.88 5.22 -18.95
C GLY A 151 -3.89 4.79 -17.87
N ALA A 152 -4.30 4.02 -16.86
CA ALA A 152 -3.42 3.61 -15.76
C ALA A 152 -2.20 2.82 -16.23
N ARG A 153 -2.38 1.92 -17.19
CA ARG A 153 -1.28 1.12 -17.77
C ARG A 153 -0.31 1.99 -18.56
N ASP A 154 -0.82 2.98 -19.29
CA ASP A 154 0.01 3.90 -20.07
C ASP A 154 0.81 4.83 -19.15
N GLU A 155 0.18 5.33 -18.09
CA GLU A 155 0.84 6.18 -17.08
C GLU A 155 1.91 5.39 -16.30
N ALA A 156 1.64 4.14 -15.95
CA ALA A 156 2.62 3.28 -15.29
C ALA A 156 3.79 2.96 -16.22
N GLY A 157 3.55 2.85 -17.54
CA GLY A 157 4.57 2.45 -18.49
C GLY A 157 5.23 1.13 -18.09
N GLY A 158 6.55 1.06 -18.12
CA GLY A 158 7.33 -0.11 -17.65
C GLY A 158 7.41 -0.27 -16.12
N ARG A 159 6.89 0.69 -15.34
CA ARG A 159 7.02 0.73 -13.86
C ARG A 159 6.25 -0.38 -13.15
N ALA A 160 5.25 -0.99 -13.81
CA ALA A 160 4.57 -2.15 -13.26
C ALA A 160 5.56 -3.26 -12.85
N ALA A 161 6.63 -3.44 -13.62
CA ALA A 161 7.69 -4.41 -13.33
C ALA A 161 8.54 -4.05 -12.08
N LEU A 162 8.43 -2.84 -11.56
CA LEU A 162 9.07 -2.43 -10.30
C LEU A 162 8.24 -2.80 -9.07
N ALA A 163 6.98 -3.14 -9.24
CA ALA A 163 6.10 -3.53 -8.16
C ALA A 163 6.08 -5.06 -7.95
N ASP A 164 5.66 -5.49 -6.79
CA ASP A 164 5.40 -6.90 -6.48
C ASP A 164 3.98 -7.29 -6.87
N MET A 165 3.06 -6.31 -6.86
CA MET A 165 1.64 -6.49 -7.09
C MET A 165 1.04 -5.30 -7.85
N VAL A 166 -0.12 -5.52 -8.42
CA VAL A 166 -0.97 -4.46 -9.00
C VAL A 166 -2.37 -4.55 -8.42
N VAL A 167 -3.01 -3.39 -8.26
CA VAL A 167 -4.44 -3.29 -7.97
C VAL A 167 -5.17 -3.09 -9.27
N VAL A 168 -6.09 -3.97 -9.59
CA VAL A 168 -6.93 -3.89 -10.78
C VAL A 168 -8.41 -3.85 -10.39
N ARG A 169 -9.24 -3.39 -11.30
CA ARG A 169 -10.68 -3.35 -11.15
C ARG A 169 -11.31 -4.11 -12.31
N ASP A 170 -12.11 -5.13 -11.99
CA ASP A 170 -12.90 -5.83 -12.99
C ASP A 170 -14.03 -4.91 -13.44
N GLU A 171 -14.05 -4.56 -14.74
CA GLU A 171 -15.08 -3.70 -15.32
C GLU A 171 -16.35 -4.49 -15.73
N ALA A 172 -16.33 -5.80 -15.60
CA ALA A 172 -17.40 -6.70 -16.03
C ALA A 172 -18.36 -7.01 -14.88
N GLY A 173 -19.50 -6.30 -14.80
CA GLY A 173 -20.61 -6.62 -13.91
C GLY A 173 -21.10 -5.47 -13.03
N ASP A 174 -22.31 -5.60 -12.47
CA ASP A 174 -22.97 -4.63 -11.58
C ASP A 174 -22.28 -4.39 -10.22
N GLY A 175 -21.13 -4.98 -9.99
CA GLY A 175 -20.31 -4.80 -8.81
C GLY A 175 -18.84 -4.87 -9.19
N ALA A 176 -18.25 -3.73 -9.60
CA ALA A 176 -16.84 -3.66 -9.91
C ALA A 176 -16.00 -4.17 -8.72
N ALA A 177 -15.45 -5.37 -8.87
CA ALA A 177 -14.61 -6.00 -7.86
C ALA A 177 -13.17 -5.50 -8.01
N TRP A 178 -12.59 -5.09 -6.90
CA TRP A 178 -11.16 -4.77 -6.83
C TRP A 178 -10.38 -6.06 -6.56
N ARG A 179 -9.23 -6.17 -7.18
CA ARG A 179 -8.34 -7.32 -6.98
C ARG A 179 -6.90 -6.87 -6.80
N LEU A 180 -6.19 -7.59 -5.95
CA LEU A 180 -4.76 -7.50 -5.81
C LEU A 180 -4.13 -8.67 -6.57
N GLU A 181 -3.24 -8.40 -7.53
CA GLU A 181 -2.64 -9.41 -8.40
C GLU A 181 -1.12 -9.30 -8.36
N ARG A 182 -0.42 -10.43 -8.44
CA ARG A 182 1.04 -10.43 -8.61
C ARG A 182 1.43 -9.98 -10.01
N VAL A 183 2.57 -9.27 -10.08
CA VAL A 183 3.21 -8.88 -11.35
C VAL A 183 4.05 -10.04 -11.87
#